data_8b2fedf29f3b52e9ac03696123a08f24
#
_entry.id   8b2fedf29f3b52e9ac03696123a08f24
#
_cell.length_a   1.000
_cell.length_b   1.000
_cell.length_c   1.000
_cell.angle_alpha   90.00
_cell.angle_beta   90.00
_cell.angle_gamma   90.00
#
_symmetry.space_group_name_H-M   'P 1'
#
loop_
_entity.id
_entity.type
_entity.pdbx_description
1 polymer ?
#
loop_
_entity_poly.entity_id
_entity_poly.type
_entity_poly.pdbx_seq_one_letter_code
_entity_poly.pdbx_strand_id
1 'polypeptide(L)'
;VRILTLHDKVQESLELIRNYHRKWGNRMFVGHSGGKDSCVVHHLARQVHLFGTVHNPKDEVVPETRNFLYQLSMRCPINFVPKQHMPDFLTRNNLKLQIDGSRQAEWNRESRSTNIIAGGKEVNRKEMQPFVTGGVFGLNILYPIVYWTDADVWRYIKLHNIKVSDEYRESLSA
;
A
#
# COMPACT_ATOMS: atom_id res chain seq x y z
N VAL A 1 -5.79 -16.45 -23.37
CA VAL A 1 -5.53 -15.67 -22.13
C VAL A 1 -4.11 -15.13 -22.20
N ARG A 2 -3.96 -13.80 -22.23
CA ARG A 2 -2.65 -13.15 -22.24
C ARG A 2 -2.05 -13.24 -20.82
N ILE A 3 -0.87 -13.84 -20.69
CA ILE A 3 -0.12 -13.81 -19.45
C ILE A 3 0.59 -12.44 -19.36
N LEU A 4 0.27 -11.66 -18.34
CA LEU A 4 0.92 -10.37 -18.10
C LEU A 4 2.34 -10.55 -17.57
N THR A 5 3.30 -9.88 -18.18
CA THR A 5 4.67 -9.79 -17.67
C THR A 5 4.72 -8.84 -16.46
N LEU A 6 5.82 -8.85 -15.71
CA LEU A 6 6.03 -7.86 -14.65
C LEU A 6 6.01 -6.43 -15.22
N HIS A 7 6.60 -6.23 -16.39
CA HIS A 7 6.57 -4.92 -17.05
C HIS A 7 5.14 -4.45 -17.34
N ASP A 8 4.29 -5.33 -17.90
CA ASP A 8 2.88 -5.02 -18.14
C ASP A 8 2.17 -4.62 -16.84
N LYS A 9 2.37 -5.39 -15.77
CA LYS A 9 1.78 -5.11 -14.45
C LYS A 9 2.23 -3.78 -13.86
N VAL A 10 3.51 -3.44 -14.02
CA VAL A 10 4.05 -2.14 -13.60
C VAL A 10 3.37 -1.01 -14.37
N GLN A 11 3.27 -1.13 -15.68
CA GLN A 11 2.61 -0.11 -16.52
C GLN A 11 1.13 0.07 -16.14
N GLU A 12 0.41 -1.02 -15.91
CA GLU A 12 -0.98 -0.97 -15.45
C GLU A 12 -1.10 -0.28 -14.09
N SER A 13 -0.22 -0.59 -13.15
CA SER A 13 -0.21 0.03 -11.81
C SER A 13 0.07 1.53 -11.89
N LEU A 14 1.05 1.95 -12.69
CA LEU A 14 1.39 3.36 -12.89
C LEU A 14 0.23 4.11 -13.56
N GLU A 15 -0.38 3.52 -14.58
CA GLU A 15 -1.53 4.13 -15.28
C GLU A 15 -2.74 4.28 -14.35
N LEU A 16 -2.99 3.28 -13.51
CA LEU A 16 -4.04 3.35 -12.51
C LEU A 16 -3.83 4.53 -11.55
N ILE A 17 -2.61 4.69 -11.02
CA ILE A 17 -2.28 5.80 -10.12
C ILE A 17 -2.42 7.14 -10.86
N ARG A 18 -1.93 7.26 -12.10
CA ARG A 18 -2.05 8.48 -12.91
C ARG A 18 -3.50 8.88 -13.14
N ASN A 19 -4.35 7.91 -13.52
CA ASN A 19 -5.76 8.16 -13.80
C ASN A 19 -6.50 8.69 -12.57
N TYR A 20 -6.26 8.09 -11.41
CA TYR A 20 -6.86 8.59 -10.16
C TYR A 20 -6.26 9.93 -9.74
N HIS A 21 -4.97 10.16 -9.95
CA HIS A 21 -4.35 11.45 -9.63
C HIS A 21 -4.92 12.59 -10.48
N ARG A 22 -5.20 12.38 -11.76
CA ARG A 22 -5.87 13.38 -12.60
C ARG A 22 -7.22 13.80 -12.04
N LYS A 23 -7.95 12.86 -11.44
CA LYS A 23 -9.27 13.10 -10.87
C LYS A 23 -9.25 13.62 -9.44
N TRP A 24 -8.36 13.09 -8.62
CA TRP A 24 -8.34 13.38 -7.18
C TRP A 24 -7.27 14.40 -6.77
N GLY A 25 -6.24 14.62 -7.56
CA GLY A 25 -5.20 15.61 -7.30
C GLY A 25 -4.51 15.43 -5.96
N ASN A 26 -4.37 16.50 -5.22
CA ASN A 26 -3.69 16.53 -3.91
C ASN A 26 -4.50 15.93 -2.76
N ARG A 27 -5.66 15.38 -3.02
CA ARG A 27 -6.48 14.66 -2.03
C ARG A 27 -6.05 13.21 -1.83
N MET A 28 -4.98 12.79 -2.48
CA MET A 28 -4.41 11.44 -2.40
C MET A 28 -3.15 11.43 -1.53
N PHE A 29 -2.93 10.33 -0.85
CA PHE A 29 -1.73 10.06 -0.07
C PHE A 29 -1.39 8.57 -0.09
N VAL A 30 -0.15 8.22 0.24
CA VAL A 30 0.30 6.83 0.37
C VAL A 30 0.21 6.40 1.82
N GLY A 31 -0.50 5.33 2.10
CA GLY A 31 -0.45 4.63 3.38
C GLY A 31 0.75 3.67 3.38
N HIS A 32 1.65 3.80 4.35
CA HIS A 32 2.86 2.98 4.44
C HIS A 32 2.88 2.21 5.76
N SER A 33 2.81 0.89 5.68
CA SER A 33 2.85 0.01 6.86
C SER A 33 4.27 -0.32 7.34
N GLY A 34 5.29 -0.04 6.53
CA GLY A 34 6.67 -0.50 6.72
C GLY A 34 6.96 -1.85 6.08
N GLY A 35 5.94 -2.55 5.58
CA GLY A 35 6.09 -3.83 4.89
C GLY A 35 6.59 -3.69 3.46
N LYS A 36 7.03 -4.81 2.86
CA LYS A 36 7.57 -4.85 1.50
C LYS A 36 6.60 -4.35 0.43
N ASP A 37 5.32 -4.68 0.57
CA ASP A 37 4.30 -4.29 -0.41
C ASP A 37 4.05 -2.78 -0.38
N SER A 38 4.05 -2.17 0.80
CA SER A 38 4.01 -0.70 0.95
C SER A 38 5.24 -0.02 0.34
N CYS A 39 6.42 -0.63 0.44
CA CYS A 39 7.64 -0.12 -0.21
C CYS A 39 7.50 -0.08 -1.74
N VAL A 40 6.92 -1.13 -2.32
CA VAL A 40 6.67 -1.20 -3.77
C VAL A 40 5.68 -0.12 -4.20
N VAL A 41 4.55 0.00 -3.51
CA VAL A 41 3.54 1.01 -3.84
C VAL A 41 4.07 2.43 -3.67
N HIS A 42 4.82 2.68 -2.61
CA HIS A 42 5.48 3.97 -2.39
C HIS A 42 6.43 4.33 -3.54
N HIS A 43 7.24 3.37 -4.00
CA HIS A 43 8.13 3.55 -5.14
C HIS A 43 7.38 3.82 -6.44
N LEU A 44 6.31 3.06 -6.72
CA LEU A 44 5.44 3.28 -7.90
C LEU A 44 4.77 4.66 -7.86
N ALA A 45 4.18 5.01 -6.73
CA ALA A 45 3.47 6.28 -6.56
C ALA A 45 4.39 7.49 -6.78
N ARG A 46 5.62 7.44 -6.30
CA ARG A 46 6.60 8.51 -6.48
C ARG A 46 7.04 8.73 -7.94
N GLN A 47 6.85 7.77 -8.81
CA GLN A 47 7.07 7.94 -10.25
C GLN A 47 5.95 8.76 -10.90
N VAL A 48 4.79 8.85 -10.28
CA VAL A 48 3.65 9.63 -10.76
C VAL A 48 3.62 11.02 -10.15
N HIS A 49 3.76 11.12 -8.83
CA HIS A 49 3.71 12.37 -8.10
C HIS A 49 4.35 12.22 -6.71
N LEU A 50 4.79 13.32 -6.11
CA LEU A 50 5.27 13.33 -4.73
C LEU A 50 4.09 13.42 -3.76
N PHE A 51 3.37 12.31 -3.60
CA PHE A 51 2.29 12.21 -2.64
C PHE A 51 2.81 12.31 -1.20
N GLY A 52 2.00 12.85 -0.31
CA GLY A 52 2.24 12.71 1.13
C GLY A 52 2.19 11.23 1.53
N THR A 53 2.98 10.85 2.51
CA THR A 53 3.04 9.48 3.06
C THR A 53 2.63 9.49 4.51
N VAL A 54 1.77 8.57 4.90
CA VAL A 54 1.23 8.44 6.27
C VAL A 54 1.47 7.04 6.79
N HIS A 55 1.99 6.94 7.99
CA HIS A 55 2.09 5.71 8.76
C HIS A 55 1.27 5.83 10.03
N ASN A 56 0.42 4.82 10.29
CA ASN A 56 -0.27 4.69 11.56
C ASN A 56 0.58 3.79 12.47
N PRO A 57 1.25 4.31 13.50
CA PRO A 57 1.99 3.48 14.44
C PRO A 57 1.08 2.47 15.14
N LYS A 58 1.55 1.23 15.25
CA LYS A 58 0.92 0.14 16.00
C LYS A 58 1.89 -0.35 17.07
N ASP A 59 1.39 -0.74 18.22
CA ASP A 59 2.22 -1.22 19.32
C ASP A 59 2.94 -2.55 18.99
N GLU A 60 2.36 -3.33 18.10
CA GLU A 60 2.83 -4.67 17.71
C GLU A 60 3.83 -4.70 16.56
N VAL A 61 4.33 -3.54 16.11
CA VAL A 61 5.30 -3.50 15.02
C VAL A 61 6.65 -4.01 15.49
N VAL A 62 7.21 -4.99 14.75
CA VAL A 62 8.54 -5.53 15.04
C VAL A 62 9.62 -4.42 14.99
N PRO A 63 10.66 -4.50 15.83
CA PRO A 63 11.67 -3.45 15.93
C PRO A 63 12.34 -3.11 14.58
N GLU A 64 12.60 -4.10 13.76
CA GLU A 64 13.21 -3.93 12.43
C GLU A 64 12.36 -3.05 11.52
N THR A 65 11.05 -3.24 11.52
CA THR A 65 10.10 -2.43 10.74
C THR A 65 10.06 -1.00 11.26
N ARG A 66 10.07 -0.82 12.57
CA ARG A 66 10.10 0.52 13.19
C ARG A 66 11.38 1.27 12.82
N ASN A 67 12.54 0.63 12.93
CA ASN A 67 13.82 1.21 12.53
C ASN A 67 13.84 1.57 11.05
N PHE A 68 13.32 0.69 10.21
CA PHE A 68 13.21 0.95 8.78
C PHE A 68 12.40 2.21 8.48
N LEU A 69 11.23 2.36 9.11
CA LEU A 69 10.38 3.54 8.92
C LEU A 69 11.05 4.83 9.39
N TYR A 70 11.76 4.82 10.51
CA TYR A 70 12.54 5.98 10.96
C TYR A 70 13.66 6.34 9.97
N GLN A 71 14.38 5.36 9.46
CA GLN A 71 15.42 5.59 8.44
C GLN A 71 14.82 6.11 7.13
N LEU A 72 13.69 5.57 6.71
CA LEU A 72 12.97 6.04 5.53
C LEU A 72 12.51 7.49 5.70
N SER A 73 12.03 7.87 6.88
CA SER A 73 11.58 9.24 7.20
C SER A 73 12.69 10.29 7.13
N MET A 74 13.96 9.87 7.22
CA MET A 74 15.11 10.76 7.04
C MET A 74 15.36 11.10 5.56
N ARG A 75 14.81 10.34 4.63
CA ARG A 75 15.00 10.50 3.18
C ARG A 75 13.76 11.05 2.48
N CYS A 76 12.59 10.70 2.96
CA CYS A 76 11.33 11.18 2.44
C CYS A 76 10.37 11.45 3.62
N PRO A 77 9.62 12.56 3.58
CA PRO A 77 8.72 12.91 4.67
C PRO A 77 7.66 11.84 4.88
N ILE A 78 7.55 11.34 6.11
CA ILE A 78 6.49 10.44 6.55
C ILE A 78 5.79 11.09 7.73
N ASN A 79 4.46 11.18 7.65
CA ASN A 79 3.63 11.63 8.75
C ASN A 79 3.29 10.42 9.63
N PHE A 80 3.79 10.41 10.85
CA PHE A 80 3.45 9.40 11.85
C PHE A 80 2.20 9.85 12.59
N VAL A 81 1.05 9.30 12.21
CA VAL A 81 -0.25 9.73 12.72
C VAL A 81 -0.91 8.57 13.48
N PRO A 82 -1.02 8.65 14.81
CA PRO A 82 -1.75 7.65 15.57
C PRO A 82 -3.19 7.50 15.09
N LYS A 83 -3.73 6.30 15.18
CA LYS A 83 -5.06 5.96 14.65
C LYS A 83 -6.15 6.91 15.14
N GLN A 84 -6.13 7.29 16.43
CA GLN A 84 -7.12 8.20 17.02
C GLN A 84 -7.05 9.63 16.47
N HIS A 85 -5.94 10.03 15.86
CA HIS A 85 -5.76 11.35 15.27
C HIS A 85 -5.99 11.37 13.75
N MET A 86 -6.22 10.23 13.14
CA MET A 86 -6.43 10.12 11.69
C MET A 86 -7.61 10.95 11.18
N PRO A 87 -8.80 10.91 11.79
CA PRO A 87 -9.93 11.67 11.28
C PRO A 87 -9.64 13.18 11.19
N ASP A 88 -9.03 13.75 12.21
CA ASP A 88 -8.66 15.15 12.25
C ASP A 88 -7.55 15.49 11.23
N PHE A 89 -6.53 14.65 11.15
CA PHE A 89 -5.44 14.80 10.17
C PHE A 89 -5.97 14.78 8.72
N LEU A 90 -6.84 13.84 8.39
CA LEU A 90 -7.45 13.73 7.06
C LEU A 90 -8.29 14.96 6.71
N THR A 91 -9.07 15.44 7.65
CA THR A 91 -9.91 16.64 7.47
C THR A 91 -9.05 17.88 7.24
N ARG A 92 -8.04 18.11 8.07
CA ARG A 92 -7.14 19.28 7.98
C ARG A 92 -6.38 19.32 6.66
N ASN A 93 -5.98 18.17 6.14
CA ASN A 93 -5.21 18.07 4.90
C ASN A 93 -6.07 17.79 3.66
N ASN A 94 -7.40 17.74 3.83
CA ASN A 94 -8.34 17.41 2.76
C ASN A 94 -8.00 16.12 2.01
N LEU A 95 -7.61 15.08 2.75
CA LEU A 95 -7.24 13.79 2.19
C LEU A 95 -8.47 12.86 2.12
N LYS A 96 -8.69 12.28 0.94
CA LYS A 96 -9.89 11.50 0.63
C LYS A 96 -9.61 10.12 0.04
N LEU A 97 -8.39 9.89 -0.46
CA LEU A 97 -8.00 8.65 -1.12
C LEU A 97 -6.63 8.19 -0.64
N GLN A 98 -6.57 6.97 -0.11
CA GLN A 98 -5.34 6.30 0.29
C GLN A 98 -4.88 5.34 -0.82
N ILE A 99 -3.61 5.43 -1.19
CA ILE A 99 -2.94 4.43 -2.02
C ILE A 99 -2.34 3.38 -1.08
N ASP A 100 -2.72 2.12 -1.24
CA ASP A 100 -2.42 1.04 -0.31
C ASP A 100 -1.79 -0.17 -1.01
N GLY A 101 -0.89 -0.85 -0.31
CA GLY A 101 -0.11 -1.98 -0.83
C GLY A 101 -0.76 -3.35 -0.67
N SER A 102 -2.00 -3.44 -0.22
CA SER A 102 -2.65 -4.74 -0.04
C SER A 102 -2.86 -5.48 -1.37
N ARG A 103 -2.73 -6.81 -1.32
CA ARG A 103 -2.83 -7.68 -2.50
C ARG A 103 -3.81 -8.82 -2.28
N GLN A 104 -4.46 -9.24 -3.35
CA GLN A 104 -5.38 -10.38 -3.35
C GLN A 104 -4.72 -11.67 -2.84
N ALA A 105 -3.48 -11.94 -3.28
CA ALA A 105 -2.73 -13.12 -2.88
C ALA A 105 -2.47 -13.17 -1.36
N GLU A 106 -2.18 -12.04 -0.74
CA GLU A 106 -1.97 -11.90 0.70
C GLU A 106 -3.27 -12.14 1.48
N TRP A 107 -4.35 -11.51 1.05
CA TRP A 107 -5.67 -11.69 1.66
C TRP A 107 -6.14 -13.15 1.61
N ASN A 108 -5.88 -13.86 0.51
CA ASN A 108 -6.23 -15.27 0.37
C ASN A 108 -5.44 -16.16 1.34
N ARG A 109 -4.21 -15.79 1.70
CA ARG A 109 -3.39 -16.54 2.67
C ARG A 109 -3.81 -16.28 4.11
N GLU A 110 -4.09 -15.06 4.47
CA GLU A 110 -4.43 -14.64 5.84
C GLU A 110 -5.81 -15.11 6.24
N SER A 111 -6.74 -15.26 5.29
CA SER A 111 -8.08 -15.72 5.60
C SER A 111 -8.30 -17.17 5.26
N ARG A 112 -8.31 -18.02 6.27
CA ARG A 112 -8.88 -19.38 6.16
C ARG A 112 -10.42 -19.33 6.09
N SER A 113 -11.05 -18.22 6.44
CA SER A 113 -12.46 -17.97 6.20
C SER A 113 -12.63 -17.08 4.98
N THR A 114 -13.55 -17.43 4.11
CA THR A 114 -13.82 -16.72 2.86
C THR A 114 -14.55 -15.40 3.04
N ASN A 115 -15.10 -15.16 4.23
CA ASN A 115 -15.96 -14.02 4.51
C ASN A 115 -15.45 -13.22 5.69
N ILE A 116 -15.47 -11.91 5.56
CA ILE A 116 -15.27 -10.95 6.64
C ILE A 116 -16.51 -10.08 6.81
N ILE A 117 -16.72 -9.62 8.02
CA ILE A 117 -17.74 -8.60 8.27
C ILE A 117 -17.06 -7.24 8.19
N ALA A 118 -17.38 -6.46 7.16
CA ALA A 118 -16.94 -5.10 7.01
C ALA A 118 -18.17 -4.19 6.96
N GLY A 119 -18.26 -3.25 7.89
CA GLY A 119 -19.41 -2.34 7.99
C GLY A 119 -20.75 -3.06 8.23
N GLY A 120 -20.74 -4.20 8.95
CA GLY A 120 -21.95 -5.00 9.24
C GLY A 120 -22.44 -5.86 8.08
N LYS A 121 -21.68 -5.94 6.97
CA LYS A 121 -21.99 -6.80 5.83
C LYS A 121 -20.89 -7.85 5.64
N GLU A 122 -21.30 -9.04 5.27
CA GLU A 122 -20.39 -10.10 4.88
C GLU A 122 -19.77 -9.78 3.52
N VAL A 123 -18.45 -9.69 3.45
CA VAL A 123 -17.71 -9.38 2.22
C VAL A 123 -16.84 -10.57 1.85
N ASN A 124 -16.97 -11.04 0.63
CA ASN A 124 -16.13 -12.11 0.11
C ASN A 124 -14.70 -11.60 -0.14
N ARG A 125 -13.73 -12.06 0.66
CA ARG A 125 -12.31 -11.68 0.52
C ARG A 125 -11.65 -12.16 -0.76
N LYS A 126 -12.27 -13.06 -1.51
CA LYS A 126 -11.69 -13.55 -2.76
C LYS A 126 -11.74 -12.53 -3.89
N GLU A 127 -12.53 -11.46 -3.74
CA GLU A 127 -12.78 -10.48 -4.80
C GLU A 127 -12.36 -9.07 -4.40
N MET A 128 -11.04 -8.87 -4.23
CA MET A 128 -10.52 -7.51 -4.11
C MET A 128 -10.65 -6.75 -5.42
N GLN A 129 -11.11 -5.51 -5.33
CA GLN A 129 -11.15 -4.59 -6.45
C GLN A 129 -9.99 -3.59 -6.37
N PRO A 130 -9.50 -3.07 -7.51
CA PRO A 130 -8.42 -2.07 -7.52
C PRO A 130 -8.78 -0.76 -6.80
N PHE A 131 -10.07 -0.44 -6.72
CA PHE A 131 -10.58 0.74 -6.06
C PHE A 131 -11.85 0.42 -5.28
N VAL A 132 -11.89 0.88 -4.02
CA VAL A 132 -13.06 0.70 -3.16
C VAL A 132 -13.40 2.02 -2.47
N THR A 133 -14.68 2.19 -2.14
CA THR A 133 -15.21 3.31 -1.36
C THR A 133 -15.59 2.85 0.04
N GLY A 134 -15.71 3.79 0.99
CA GLY A 134 -16.17 3.47 2.34
C GLY A 134 -15.19 2.58 3.13
N GLY A 135 -13.89 2.71 2.88
CA GLY A 135 -12.86 2.04 3.64
C GLY A 135 -12.66 2.61 5.04
N VAL A 136 -11.53 2.25 5.67
CA VAL A 136 -11.17 2.75 7.00
C VAL A 136 -11.18 4.29 7.03
N PHE A 137 -11.71 4.87 8.09
CA PHE A 137 -11.93 6.33 8.24
C PHE A 137 -12.80 6.96 7.13
N GLY A 138 -13.61 6.18 6.42
CA GLY A 138 -14.42 6.66 5.29
C GLY A 138 -13.63 6.97 4.02
N LEU A 139 -12.36 6.58 3.97
CA LEU A 139 -11.49 6.80 2.81
C LEU A 139 -11.88 5.97 1.60
N ASN A 140 -11.63 6.52 0.42
CA ASN A 140 -11.49 5.72 -0.79
C ASN A 140 -10.11 5.08 -0.77
N ILE A 141 -10.00 3.83 -1.21
CA ILE A 141 -8.75 3.08 -1.20
C ILE A 141 -8.42 2.62 -2.63
N LEU A 142 -7.22 2.91 -3.07
CA LEU A 142 -6.66 2.45 -4.33
C LEU A 142 -5.62 1.37 -4.04
N TYR A 143 -5.73 0.22 -4.70
CA TYR A 143 -4.82 -0.92 -4.59
C TYR A 143 -4.06 -1.14 -5.91
N PRO A 144 -2.96 -0.42 -6.17
CA PRO A 144 -2.30 -0.49 -7.47
C PRO A 144 -1.67 -1.83 -7.81
N ILE A 145 -1.33 -2.62 -6.79
CA ILE A 145 -0.71 -3.94 -6.95
C ILE A 145 -1.62 -5.09 -6.51
N VAL A 146 -2.93 -4.87 -6.50
CA VAL A 146 -3.92 -5.84 -6.00
C VAL A 146 -3.76 -7.25 -6.59
N TYR A 147 -3.40 -7.37 -7.87
CA TYR A 147 -3.24 -8.64 -8.57
C TYR A 147 -1.79 -9.10 -8.72
N TRP A 148 -0.83 -8.42 -8.08
CA TRP A 148 0.55 -8.86 -8.11
C TRP A 148 0.75 -10.10 -7.21
N THR A 149 1.57 -11.02 -7.68
CA THR A 149 2.01 -12.17 -6.90
C THR A 149 3.18 -11.80 -5.98
N ASP A 150 3.52 -12.69 -5.04
CA ASP A 150 4.74 -12.51 -4.23
C ASP A 150 5.99 -12.45 -5.09
N ALA A 151 6.07 -13.27 -6.12
CA ALA A 151 7.18 -13.27 -7.06
C ALA A 151 7.31 -11.93 -7.79
N ASP A 152 6.19 -11.31 -8.20
CA ASP A 152 6.20 -9.98 -8.83
C ASP A 152 6.77 -8.93 -7.88
N VAL A 153 6.33 -8.93 -6.63
CA VAL A 153 6.79 -7.98 -5.59
C VAL A 153 8.30 -8.11 -5.38
N TRP A 154 8.80 -9.32 -5.16
CA TRP A 154 10.23 -9.55 -4.91
C TRP A 154 11.10 -9.24 -6.14
N ARG A 155 10.63 -9.57 -7.33
CA ARG A 155 11.34 -9.21 -8.58
C ARG A 155 11.43 -7.71 -8.77
N TYR A 156 10.35 -6.99 -8.49
CA TYR A 156 10.33 -5.53 -8.55
C TYR A 156 11.29 -4.90 -7.54
N ILE A 157 11.29 -5.37 -6.30
CA ILE A 157 12.19 -4.91 -5.24
C ILE A 157 13.66 -5.11 -5.66
N LYS A 158 14.01 -6.30 -6.16
CA LYS A 158 15.37 -6.61 -6.61
C LYS A 158 15.78 -5.79 -7.84
N LEU A 159 14.88 -5.66 -8.81
CA LEU A 159 15.13 -4.92 -10.05
C LEU A 159 15.42 -3.44 -9.81
N HIS A 160 14.70 -2.83 -8.87
CA HIS A 160 14.83 -1.41 -8.54
C HIS A 160 15.70 -1.13 -7.31
N ASN A 161 16.31 -2.17 -6.74
CA ASN A 161 17.13 -2.08 -5.52
C ASN A 161 16.42 -1.31 -4.39
N ILE A 162 15.14 -1.63 -4.16
CA ILE A 162 14.33 -0.98 -3.13
C ILE A 162 14.76 -1.47 -1.76
N LYS A 163 15.02 -0.55 -0.85
CA LYS A 163 15.27 -0.89 0.55
C LYS A 163 13.99 -1.31 1.25
N VAL A 164 14.06 -2.42 1.96
CA VAL A 164 12.99 -2.97 2.78
C VAL A 164 13.51 -3.23 4.19
N SER A 165 12.61 -3.49 5.14
CA SER A 165 12.96 -3.81 6.51
C SER A 165 13.88 -5.04 6.60
N ASP A 166 14.76 -5.07 7.60
CA ASP A 166 15.66 -6.20 7.87
C ASP A 166 14.92 -7.50 8.20
N GLU A 167 13.64 -7.44 8.55
CA GLU A 167 12.81 -8.64 8.71
C GLU A 167 12.73 -9.49 7.44
N TYR A 168 12.98 -8.90 6.26
CA TYR A 168 12.97 -9.58 4.96
C TYR A 168 14.35 -10.04 4.49
N ARG A 169 15.37 -9.99 5.33
CA ARG A 169 16.77 -10.30 4.96
C ARG A 169 16.93 -11.67 4.31
N GLU A 170 16.28 -12.69 4.86
CA GLU A 170 16.33 -14.06 4.33
C GLU A 170 15.66 -14.15 2.95
N SER A 171 14.55 -13.47 2.74
CA SER A 171 13.84 -13.44 1.46
C SER A 171 14.65 -12.75 0.36
N LEU A 172 15.48 -11.77 0.70
CA LEU A 172 16.37 -11.08 -0.25
C LEU A 172 17.58 -11.92 -0.66
N SER A 173 17.99 -12.86 0.19
CA SER A 173 19.14 -13.75 -0.07
C SER A 173 18.77 -14.98 -0.89
N ALA A 174 17.50 -15.26 -1.03
CA ALA A 174 17.00 -16.44 -1.75
C ALA A 174 17.06 -16.28 -3.27
#